data_62a106444263dcb76bc18576c9cbca71
#
_entry.id   62a106444263dcb76bc18576c9cbca71
#
_cell.length_a   1.000
_cell.length_b   1.000
_cell.length_c   1.000
_cell.angle_alpha   90.00
_cell.angle_beta   90.00
_cell.angle_gamma   90.00
#
_symmetry.space_group_name_H-M   'P 1'
#
loop_
_entity.id
_entity.type
_entity.pdbx_description
1 polymer ?
#
loop_
_entity_poly.entity_id
_entity_poly.type
_entity_poly.pdbx_seq_one_letter_code
_entity_poly.pdbx_strand_id
1 'polypeptide(L)'
;MLGDKIKSLRKRDGISQKALAQTLGVSQSTVAMWENGKNTPEYGTLMKLSEVFNVSLDDITGNSSANVLKSVPVLGYVRAGVPTEAAEEVLDYEEIYIKECDHSDYFALQIQGDSMSPRMMDGDIVIVKRQFDCENGDICVAMINDCETTVKKLIKKDLGIILMPLNPSYEPIVFTNDTASKNRVSILGKVVELRAKI
;
A
#
# COMPACT_ATOMS: atom_id res chain seq x y z
N MET A 1 -5.39 -11.82 5.14
CA MET A 1 -6.42 -12.17 6.16
C MET A 1 -5.89 -13.29 7.06
N LEU A 2 -6.43 -13.47 8.30
CA LEU A 2 -5.94 -14.50 9.25
C LEU A 2 -5.93 -15.92 8.64
N GLY A 3 -6.96 -16.28 7.89
CA GLY A 3 -7.07 -17.61 7.27
C GLY A 3 -5.97 -17.88 6.25
N ASP A 4 -5.60 -16.88 5.43
CA ASP A 4 -4.51 -17.02 4.47
C ASP A 4 -3.16 -17.20 5.18
N LYS A 5 -2.98 -16.52 6.33
CA LYS A 5 -1.77 -16.66 7.13
C LYS A 5 -1.65 -18.07 7.72
N ILE A 6 -2.73 -18.60 8.32
CA ILE A 6 -2.76 -19.99 8.82
C ILE A 6 -2.43 -20.97 7.70
N LYS A 7 -3.04 -20.79 6.51
CA LYS A 7 -2.80 -21.62 5.34
C LYS A 7 -1.36 -21.56 4.84
N SER A 8 -0.76 -20.35 4.82
CA SER A 8 0.63 -20.17 4.39
C SER A 8 1.62 -20.83 5.36
N LEU A 9 1.44 -20.63 6.67
CA LEU A 9 2.28 -21.24 7.70
C LEU A 9 2.20 -22.77 7.65
N ARG A 10 0.99 -23.33 7.57
CA ARG A 10 0.82 -24.77 7.42
C ARG A 10 1.53 -25.33 6.19
N LYS A 11 1.42 -24.64 5.04
CA LYS A 11 2.10 -25.06 3.80
C LYS A 11 3.61 -24.93 3.90
N ARG A 12 4.12 -23.88 4.54
CA ARG A 12 5.55 -23.68 4.80
C ARG A 12 6.15 -24.89 5.54
N ASP A 13 5.43 -25.38 6.55
CA ASP A 13 5.89 -26.48 7.40
C ASP A 13 5.49 -27.86 6.83
N GLY A 14 4.90 -27.94 5.63
CA GLY A 14 4.53 -29.20 4.96
C GLY A 14 3.39 -29.97 5.65
N ILE A 15 2.63 -29.33 6.55
CA ILE A 15 1.58 -29.97 7.36
C ILE A 15 0.26 -30.04 6.58
N SER A 16 -0.43 -31.20 6.58
CA SER A 16 -1.77 -31.29 6.01
C SER A 16 -2.84 -30.69 6.95
N GLN A 17 -3.98 -30.25 6.39
CA GLN A 17 -5.10 -29.78 7.23
C GLN A 17 -5.55 -30.81 8.29
N LYS A 18 -5.51 -32.10 7.92
CA LYS A 18 -5.84 -33.20 8.82
C LYS A 18 -4.84 -33.32 9.98
N ALA A 19 -3.55 -33.23 9.68
CA ALA A 19 -2.49 -33.29 10.70
C ALA A 19 -2.56 -32.07 11.63
N LEU A 20 -2.75 -30.86 11.10
CA LEU A 20 -2.93 -29.65 11.91
C LEU A 20 -4.16 -29.77 12.83
N ALA A 21 -5.28 -30.27 12.31
CA ALA A 21 -6.50 -30.49 13.08
C ALA A 21 -6.28 -31.46 14.25
N GLN A 22 -5.55 -32.55 14.03
CA GLN A 22 -5.20 -33.51 15.07
C GLN A 22 -4.34 -32.87 16.18
N THR A 23 -3.33 -32.09 15.79
CA THR A 23 -2.45 -31.39 16.74
C THR A 23 -3.23 -30.38 17.61
N LEU A 24 -4.18 -29.70 17.01
CA LEU A 24 -4.98 -28.68 17.70
C LEU A 24 -6.20 -29.23 18.47
N GLY A 25 -6.54 -30.52 18.26
CA GLY A 25 -7.70 -31.15 18.86
C GLY A 25 -9.05 -30.68 18.27
N VAL A 26 -9.06 -30.33 16.96
CA VAL A 26 -10.26 -29.87 16.24
C VAL A 26 -10.54 -30.76 15.03
N SER A 27 -11.66 -30.53 14.34
CA SER A 27 -11.96 -31.25 13.10
C SER A 27 -11.19 -30.65 11.90
N GLN A 28 -10.90 -31.47 10.89
CA GLN A 28 -10.32 -30.98 9.64
C GLN A 28 -11.18 -29.91 8.96
N SER A 29 -12.52 -30.03 9.05
CA SER A 29 -13.46 -29.04 8.52
C SER A 29 -13.33 -27.69 9.22
N THR A 30 -13.02 -27.69 10.52
CA THR A 30 -12.76 -26.45 11.28
C THR A 30 -11.53 -25.71 10.75
N VAL A 31 -10.43 -26.46 10.52
CA VAL A 31 -9.21 -25.87 9.90
C VAL A 31 -9.51 -25.31 8.52
N ALA A 32 -10.26 -26.07 7.70
CA ALA A 32 -10.65 -25.60 6.37
C ALA A 32 -11.54 -24.34 6.42
N MET A 33 -12.43 -24.21 7.40
CA MET A 33 -13.24 -23.02 7.59
C MET A 33 -12.39 -21.81 7.98
N TRP A 34 -11.39 -21.96 8.84
CA TRP A 34 -10.46 -20.89 9.18
C TRP A 34 -9.66 -20.42 7.96
N GLU A 35 -9.09 -21.36 7.19
CA GLU A 35 -8.30 -21.05 6.00
C GLU A 35 -9.09 -20.38 4.87
N ASN A 36 -10.42 -20.61 4.84
CA ASN A 36 -11.33 -19.99 3.87
C ASN A 36 -12.03 -18.72 4.42
N GLY A 37 -11.65 -18.26 5.62
CA GLY A 37 -12.22 -17.07 6.25
C GLY A 37 -13.70 -17.18 6.66
N LYS A 38 -14.25 -18.41 6.71
CA LYS A 38 -15.65 -18.65 7.11
C LYS A 38 -15.85 -18.63 8.62
N ASN A 39 -14.78 -18.82 9.37
CA ASN A 39 -14.75 -18.78 10.83
C ASN A 39 -13.36 -18.35 11.29
N THR A 40 -13.24 -17.91 12.55
CA THR A 40 -11.97 -17.53 13.18
C THR A 40 -11.67 -18.43 14.36
N PRO A 41 -10.39 -18.82 14.58
CA PRO A 41 -9.97 -19.52 15.77
C PRO A 41 -10.20 -18.66 17.03
N GLU A 42 -10.57 -19.29 18.12
CA GLU A 42 -10.59 -18.65 19.43
C GLU A 42 -9.17 -18.38 19.94
N TYR A 43 -9.04 -17.44 20.90
CA TYR A 43 -7.76 -17.02 21.45
C TYR A 43 -6.86 -18.19 21.91
N GLY A 44 -7.44 -19.17 22.63
CA GLY A 44 -6.69 -20.36 23.07
C GLY A 44 -6.17 -21.22 21.93
N THR A 45 -6.89 -21.26 20.80
CA THR A 45 -6.46 -21.95 19.59
C THR A 45 -5.38 -21.17 18.85
N LEU A 46 -5.45 -19.84 18.84
CA LEU A 46 -4.41 -18.97 18.28
C LEU A 46 -3.09 -19.13 19.03
N MET A 47 -3.11 -19.26 20.35
CA MET A 47 -1.93 -19.57 21.16
C MET A 47 -1.30 -20.91 20.76
N LYS A 48 -2.11 -21.97 20.62
CA LYS A 48 -1.61 -23.27 20.15
C LYS A 48 -1.05 -23.21 18.73
N LEU A 49 -1.67 -22.44 17.84
CA LEU A 49 -1.15 -22.22 16.48
C LEU A 49 0.21 -21.52 16.50
N SER A 50 0.42 -20.55 17.41
CA SER A 50 1.72 -19.87 17.55
C SER A 50 2.81 -20.83 18.00
N GLU A 51 2.49 -21.74 18.91
CA GLU A 51 3.43 -22.80 19.36
C GLU A 51 3.73 -23.80 18.23
N VAL A 52 2.69 -24.30 17.54
CA VAL A 52 2.83 -25.30 16.44
C VAL A 52 3.68 -24.76 15.31
N PHE A 53 3.49 -23.50 14.93
CA PHE A 53 4.22 -22.89 13.82
C PHE A 53 5.50 -22.16 14.24
N ASN A 54 5.79 -22.13 15.55
CA ASN A 54 6.93 -21.40 16.15
C ASN A 54 6.99 -19.94 15.65
N VAL A 55 5.88 -19.25 15.76
CA VAL A 55 5.73 -17.82 15.40
C VAL A 55 5.01 -17.08 16.51
N SER A 56 5.14 -15.75 16.57
CA SER A 56 4.41 -14.95 17.55
C SER A 56 2.90 -14.95 17.25
N LEU A 57 2.09 -14.66 18.27
CA LEU A 57 0.65 -14.47 18.10
C LEU A 57 0.35 -13.31 17.14
N ASP A 58 1.16 -12.25 17.21
CA ASP A 58 1.07 -11.10 16.34
C ASP A 58 1.35 -11.46 14.88
N ASP A 59 2.26 -12.39 14.62
CA ASP A 59 2.53 -12.90 13.28
C ASP A 59 1.32 -13.65 12.70
N ILE A 60 0.61 -14.40 13.52
CA ILE A 60 -0.59 -15.14 13.09
C ILE A 60 -1.75 -14.19 12.83
N THR A 61 -1.97 -13.24 13.73
CA THR A 61 -3.09 -12.29 13.65
C THR A 61 -2.88 -11.19 12.63
N GLY A 62 -1.68 -11.09 12.06
CA GLY A 62 -1.29 -10.01 11.17
C GLY A 62 -0.96 -8.71 11.89
N ASN A 63 -0.84 -8.75 13.22
CA ASN A 63 -0.39 -7.65 14.06
C ASN A 63 1.13 -7.68 14.28
N SER A 64 1.88 -8.39 13.41
CA SER A 64 3.33 -8.43 13.51
C SER A 64 3.87 -7.01 13.59
N SER A 65 4.44 -6.69 14.74
CA SER A 65 5.09 -5.39 14.99
C SER A 65 6.51 -5.36 14.44
N ALA A 66 6.97 -6.45 13.83
CA ALA A 66 8.28 -6.47 13.19
C ALA A 66 8.24 -5.51 11.98
N ASN A 67 8.94 -4.41 12.12
CA ASN A 67 9.23 -3.54 11.00
C ASN A 67 10.47 -4.09 10.29
N VAL A 68 10.35 -4.30 8.99
CA VAL A 68 11.48 -4.62 8.12
C VAL A 68 11.89 -3.39 7.34
N LEU A 69 13.20 -3.22 7.21
CA LEU A 69 13.75 -2.17 6.38
C LEU A 69 13.57 -2.56 4.91
N LYS A 70 12.95 -1.70 4.13
CA LYS A 70 12.77 -1.86 2.68
C LYS A 70 13.40 -0.68 1.96
N SER A 71 14.29 -0.98 1.02
CA SER A 71 14.82 0.02 0.11
C SER A 71 13.82 0.28 -1.01
N VAL A 72 13.50 1.54 -1.28
CA VAL A 72 12.57 1.97 -2.33
C VAL A 72 13.25 2.98 -3.25
N PRO A 73 13.06 2.88 -4.58
CA PRO A 73 13.68 3.80 -5.52
C PRO A 73 13.06 5.20 -5.41
N VAL A 74 13.90 6.23 -5.49
CA VAL A 74 13.50 7.63 -5.67
C VAL A 74 13.45 7.91 -7.16
N LEU A 75 12.27 8.20 -7.67
CA LEU A 75 12.03 8.44 -9.09
C LEU A 75 12.04 9.94 -9.39
N GLY A 76 12.71 10.33 -10.47
CA GLY A 76 12.67 11.70 -10.97
C GLY A 76 11.32 12.04 -11.60
N TYR A 77 10.71 11.07 -12.28
CA TYR A 77 9.35 11.16 -12.82
C TYR A 77 8.80 9.74 -13.05
N VAL A 78 7.46 9.62 -13.12
CA VAL A 78 6.77 8.34 -13.34
C VAL A 78 6.02 8.40 -14.67
N ARG A 79 6.17 7.37 -15.52
CA ARG A 79 5.43 7.24 -16.78
C ARG A 79 4.22 6.31 -16.62
N ALA A 80 3.16 6.58 -17.39
CA ALA A 80 1.98 5.72 -17.43
C ALA A 80 2.28 4.38 -18.11
N GLY A 81 1.68 3.32 -17.58
CA GLY A 81 1.55 2.02 -18.27
C GLY A 81 2.78 1.13 -18.31
N VAL A 82 3.88 1.50 -17.70
CA VAL A 82 5.08 0.65 -17.60
C VAL A 82 5.39 0.35 -16.15
N PRO A 83 5.06 -0.85 -15.64
CA PRO A 83 5.48 -1.28 -14.32
C PRO A 83 6.88 -1.89 -14.43
N THR A 84 7.91 -1.10 -14.66
CA THR A 84 9.28 -1.65 -14.63
C THR A 84 10.31 -0.55 -14.36
N GLU A 85 11.23 -0.87 -13.49
CA GLU A 85 12.46 -0.15 -13.18
C GLU A 85 13.28 0.27 -14.43
N ALA A 86 12.95 -0.27 -15.60
CA ALA A 86 13.65 0.00 -16.87
C ALA A 86 13.22 1.29 -17.60
N ALA A 87 12.12 1.94 -17.17
CA ALA A 87 11.57 3.14 -17.83
C ALA A 87 11.51 4.38 -16.93
N GLU A 88 11.86 4.24 -15.66
CA GLU A 88 11.85 5.31 -14.65
C GLU A 88 13.31 5.67 -14.34
N GLU A 89 13.63 6.94 -14.39
CA GLU A 89 14.95 7.44 -13.97
C GLU A 89 15.05 7.36 -12.46
N VAL A 90 15.76 6.36 -11.95
CA VAL A 90 16.03 6.22 -10.51
C VAL A 90 17.15 7.21 -10.15
N LEU A 91 16.81 8.19 -9.32
CA LEU A 91 17.76 9.20 -8.84
C LEU A 91 18.55 8.73 -7.63
N ASP A 92 17.90 7.99 -6.71
CA ASP A 92 18.45 7.53 -5.44
C ASP A 92 17.58 6.42 -4.86
N TYR A 93 17.92 5.96 -3.65
CA TYR A 93 17.13 5.00 -2.88
C TYR A 93 16.88 5.52 -1.48
N GLU A 94 15.66 5.32 -0.98
CA GLU A 94 15.26 5.63 0.38
C GLU A 94 14.95 4.36 1.16
N GLU A 95 15.32 4.34 2.43
CA GLU A 95 15.00 3.23 3.33
C GLU A 95 13.73 3.55 4.12
N ILE A 96 12.74 2.66 4.04
CA ILE A 96 11.48 2.78 4.78
C ILE A 96 11.28 1.57 5.70
N TYR A 97 10.61 1.81 6.85
CA TYR A 97 10.16 0.73 7.71
C TYR A 97 8.73 0.36 7.35
N ILE A 98 8.55 -0.88 6.93
CA ILE A 98 7.23 -1.46 6.66
C ILE A 98 6.98 -2.64 7.59
N LYS A 99 5.71 -2.96 7.83
CA LYS A 99 5.38 -4.21 8.54
C LYS A 99 5.78 -5.40 7.67
N GLU A 100 6.35 -6.45 8.28
CA GLU A 100 6.76 -7.67 7.57
C GLU A 100 5.62 -8.29 6.74
N CYS A 101 4.38 -8.13 7.19
CA CYS A 101 3.20 -8.61 6.47
C CYS A 101 2.69 -7.64 5.38
N ASP A 102 3.28 -6.47 5.24
CA ASP A 102 2.91 -5.50 4.18
C ASP A 102 3.68 -5.83 2.89
N HIS A 103 3.01 -6.50 1.98
CA HIS A 103 3.53 -6.85 0.66
C HIS A 103 3.23 -5.76 -0.38
N SER A 104 2.83 -4.57 0.06
CA SER A 104 2.56 -3.45 -0.84
C SER A 104 3.82 -3.00 -1.55
N ASP A 105 3.64 -2.49 -2.75
CA ASP A 105 4.70 -1.88 -3.51
C ASP A 105 4.83 -0.40 -3.16
N TYR A 106 6.06 0.09 -3.04
CA TYR A 106 6.38 1.46 -2.67
C TYR A 106 7.41 2.05 -3.63
N PHE A 107 7.32 3.33 -3.86
CA PHE A 107 8.35 4.13 -4.50
C PHE A 107 8.44 5.49 -3.81
N ALA A 108 9.53 6.20 -4.03
CA ALA A 108 9.68 7.58 -3.60
C ALA A 108 9.66 8.52 -4.80
N LEU A 109 9.21 9.74 -4.60
CA LEU A 109 9.17 10.78 -5.63
C LEU A 109 9.72 12.08 -5.05
N GLN A 110 10.59 12.74 -5.79
CA GLN A 110 11.05 14.08 -5.43
C GLN A 110 10.01 15.13 -5.85
N ILE A 111 9.62 15.99 -4.91
CA ILE A 111 8.71 17.11 -5.19
C ILE A 111 9.41 18.13 -6.06
N GLN A 112 8.71 18.57 -7.10
CA GLN A 112 9.15 19.67 -7.96
C GLN A 112 8.12 20.80 -7.93
N GLY A 113 8.62 22.01 -7.68
CA GLY A 113 7.78 23.19 -7.56
C GLY A 113 7.12 23.34 -6.19
N ASP A 114 6.23 24.32 -6.06
CA ASP A 114 5.67 24.77 -4.80
C ASP A 114 4.13 24.64 -4.68
N SER A 115 3.50 23.89 -5.59
CA SER A 115 2.04 23.71 -5.60
C SER A 115 1.47 23.06 -4.34
N MET A 116 2.31 22.35 -3.57
CA MET A 116 1.96 21.69 -2.31
C MET A 116 2.51 22.40 -1.08
N SER A 117 3.10 23.61 -1.27
CA SER A 117 3.58 24.49 -0.20
C SER A 117 2.40 24.96 0.68
N PRO A 118 2.64 25.21 1.98
CA PRO A 118 3.91 25.11 2.72
C PRO A 118 4.20 23.71 3.27
N ARG A 119 3.33 22.73 3.04
CA ARG A 119 3.45 21.40 3.65
C ARG A 119 4.53 20.54 2.99
N MET A 120 4.71 20.69 1.67
CA MET A 120 5.72 20.00 0.88
C MET A 120 6.42 21.05 0.03
N MET A 121 7.73 21.08 0.10
CA MET A 121 8.57 22.07 -0.58
C MET A 121 9.29 21.42 -1.76
N ASP A 122 9.78 22.26 -2.66
CA ASP A 122 10.64 21.83 -3.75
C ASP A 122 11.88 21.09 -3.22
N GLY A 123 12.17 19.92 -3.79
CA GLY A 123 13.27 19.06 -3.36
C GLY A 123 12.95 18.08 -2.23
N ASP A 124 11.80 18.20 -1.54
CA ASP A 124 11.35 17.20 -0.57
C ASP A 124 11.10 15.85 -1.24
N ILE A 125 11.20 14.77 -0.46
CA ILE A 125 10.90 13.41 -0.93
C ILE A 125 9.61 12.92 -0.29
N VAL A 126 8.71 12.36 -1.08
CA VAL A 126 7.50 11.68 -0.62
C VAL A 126 7.59 10.19 -0.86
N ILE A 127 7.25 9.41 0.16
CA ILE A 127 7.10 7.96 0.02
C ILE A 127 5.66 7.67 -0.38
N VAL A 128 5.51 6.88 -1.42
CA VAL A 128 4.24 6.60 -2.08
C VAL A 128 3.97 5.09 -2.02
N LYS A 129 2.82 4.74 -1.47
CA LYS A 129 2.29 3.38 -1.56
C LYS A 129 1.56 3.24 -2.89
N ARG A 130 1.98 2.30 -3.73
CA ARG A 130 1.38 2.05 -5.04
C ARG A 130 -0.04 1.51 -4.88
N GLN A 131 -1.01 2.21 -5.43
CA GLN A 131 -2.42 1.81 -5.45
C GLN A 131 -3.19 2.60 -6.50
N PHE A 132 -4.25 2.01 -7.07
CA PHE A 132 -5.02 2.61 -8.16
C PHE A 132 -6.15 3.53 -7.69
N ASP A 133 -6.39 3.63 -6.38
CA ASP A 133 -7.39 4.51 -5.79
C ASP A 133 -6.92 5.03 -4.42
N CYS A 134 -7.43 6.21 -4.03
CA CYS A 134 -7.19 6.85 -2.75
C CYS A 134 -8.50 7.32 -2.15
N GLU A 135 -8.54 7.54 -0.84
CA GLU A 135 -9.71 8.09 -0.16
C GLU A 135 -9.84 9.60 -0.37
N ASN A 136 -11.05 10.10 -0.16
CA ASN A 136 -11.31 11.53 -0.23
C ASN A 136 -10.49 12.28 0.83
N GLY A 137 -9.68 13.24 0.40
CA GLY A 137 -8.80 14.01 1.28
C GLY A 137 -7.37 13.50 1.37
N ASP A 138 -7.06 12.33 0.81
CA ASP A 138 -5.69 11.84 0.73
C ASP A 138 -4.81 12.72 -0.16
N ILE A 139 -3.51 12.73 0.12
CA ILE A 139 -2.52 13.25 -0.82
C ILE A 139 -2.09 12.08 -1.70
N CYS A 140 -2.22 12.25 -2.99
CA CYS A 140 -1.92 11.23 -3.97
C CYS A 140 -0.96 11.71 -5.05
N VAL A 141 -0.30 10.76 -5.68
CA VAL A 141 0.40 10.94 -6.94
C VAL A 141 -0.56 10.57 -8.05
N ALA A 142 -0.83 11.51 -8.92
CA ALA A 142 -1.73 11.34 -10.06
C ALA A 142 -0.97 11.57 -11.37
N MET A 143 -1.36 10.82 -12.40
CA MET A 143 -0.91 10.97 -13.77
C MET A 143 -2.01 11.60 -14.58
N ILE A 144 -1.70 12.66 -15.32
CA ILE A 144 -2.62 13.40 -16.18
C ILE A 144 -2.22 13.15 -17.64
N ASN A 145 -3.19 12.74 -18.47
CA ASN A 145 -3.01 12.51 -19.89
C ASN A 145 -1.86 11.57 -20.25
N ASP A 146 -1.59 10.60 -19.38
CA ASP A 146 -0.53 9.59 -19.53
C ASP A 146 0.90 10.16 -19.70
N CYS A 147 1.12 11.43 -19.33
CA CYS A 147 2.42 12.08 -19.49
C CYS A 147 2.87 12.98 -18.34
N GLU A 148 1.95 13.56 -17.57
CA GLU A 148 2.27 14.49 -16.51
C GLU A 148 1.98 13.88 -15.14
N THR A 149 3.00 13.74 -14.30
CA THR A 149 2.87 13.27 -12.92
C THR A 149 2.78 14.46 -11.97
N THR A 150 1.82 14.44 -11.05
CA THR A 150 1.63 15.52 -10.08
C THR A 150 1.24 14.97 -8.71
N VAL A 151 1.65 15.67 -7.66
CA VAL A 151 1.24 15.41 -6.26
C VAL A 151 0.17 16.43 -5.89
N LYS A 152 -1.02 15.95 -5.49
CA LYS A 152 -2.16 16.81 -5.10
C LYS A 152 -2.99 16.13 -4.01
N LYS A 153 -3.82 16.92 -3.34
CA LYS A 153 -4.87 16.40 -2.48
C LYS A 153 -6.06 15.98 -3.33
N LEU A 154 -6.49 14.72 -3.19
CA LEU A 154 -7.63 14.18 -3.91
C LEU A 154 -8.94 14.59 -3.23
N ILE A 155 -9.86 15.20 -3.97
CA ILE A 155 -11.22 15.45 -3.54
C ILE A 155 -12.17 14.70 -4.48
N LYS A 156 -12.91 13.75 -3.95
CA LYS A 156 -13.93 13.00 -4.67
C LYS A 156 -15.29 13.68 -4.55
N LYS A 157 -16.00 13.81 -5.67
CA LYS A 157 -17.35 14.36 -5.79
C LYS A 157 -18.20 13.43 -6.65
N ASP A 158 -19.53 13.54 -6.56
CA ASP A 158 -20.47 12.69 -7.33
C ASP A 158 -20.26 12.79 -8.85
N LEU A 159 -19.81 13.93 -9.34
CA LEU A 159 -19.61 14.20 -10.77
C LEU A 159 -18.15 14.10 -11.23
N GLY A 160 -17.24 13.63 -10.37
CA GLY A 160 -15.82 13.50 -10.74
C GLY A 160 -14.85 13.69 -9.60
N ILE A 161 -13.60 14.01 -9.93
CA ILE A 161 -12.53 14.25 -8.95
C ILE A 161 -11.89 15.62 -9.16
N ILE A 162 -11.34 16.15 -8.09
CA ILE A 162 -10.58 17.38 -8.07
C ILE A 162 -9.20 17.07 -7.49
N LEU A 163 -8.16 17.43 -8.22
CA LEU A 163 -6.79 17.46 -7.72
C LEU A 163 -6.50 18.84 -7.17
N MET A 164 -6.53 18.96 -5.83
CA MET A 164 -6.43 20.22 -5.10
C MET A 164 -4.97 20.48 -4.71
N PRO A 165 -4.35 21.58 -5.15
CA PRO A 165 -3.08 22.03 -4.60
C PRO A 165 -3.25 22.46 -3.13
N LEU A 166 -2.18 22.44 -2.34
CA LEU A 166 -2.20 23.02 -0.99
C LEU A 166 -1.82 24.50 -1.01
N ASN A 167 -1.07 24.93 -2.00
CA ASN A 167 -0.73 26.34 -2.22
C ASN A 167 -1.91 27.05 -2.90
N PRO A 168 -2.52 28.06 -2.22
CA PRO A 168 -3.69 28.77 -2.76
C PRO A 168 -3.40 29.63 -4.01
N SER A 169 -2.12 29.80 -4.37
CA SER A 169 -1.73 30.49 -5.62
C SER A 169 -1.97 29.65 -6.87
N TYR A 170 -2.29 28.36 -6.71
CA TYR A 170 -2.55 27.43 -7.80
C TYR A 170 -4.03 27.06 -7.87
N GLU A 171 -4.56 26.98 -9.10
CA GLU A 171 -5.94 26.56 -9.31
C GLU A 171 -6.09 25.04 -9.21
N PRO A 172 -7.22 24.55 -8.66
CA PRO A 172 -7.56 23.12 -8.67
C PRO A 172 -7.75 22.59 -10.07
N ILE A 173 -7.33 21.35 -10.32
CA ILE A 173 -7.57 20.64 -11.59
C ILE A 173 -8.81 19.78 -11.42
N VAL A 174 -9.86 20.05 -12.21
CA VAL A 174 -11.15 19.38 -12.13
C VAL A 174 -11.32 18.38 -13.27
N PHE A 175 -11.65 17.14 -12.93
CA PHE A 175 -12.00 16.09 -13.87
C PHE A 175 -13.44 15.66 -13.63
N THR A 176 -14.31 15.88 -14.61
CA THR A 176 -15.72 15.47 -14.56
C THR A 176 -15.92 14.22 -15.40
N ASN A 177 -16.98 13.45 -15.12
CA ASN A 177 -17.33 12.26 -15.88
C ASN A 177 -17.54 12.57 -17.37
N ASP A 178 -17.98 13.77 -17.72
CA ASP A 178 -18.17 14.22 -19.11
C ASP A 178 -16.85 14.57 -19.80
N THR A 179 -15.84 14.99 -19.06
CA THR A 179 -14.50 15.32 -19.60
C THR A 179 -13.54 14.13 -19.61
N ALA A 180 -13.94 13.00 -19.03
CA ALA A 180 -13.13 11.77 -18.98
C ALA A 180 -12.74 11.21 -20.37
N SER A 181 -13.41 11.63 -21.43
CA SER A 181 -13.05 11.29 -22.82
C SER A 181 -11.89 12.14 -23.38
N LYS A 182 -11.62 13.30 -22.78
CA LYS A 182 -10.59 14.24 -23.28
C LYS A 182 -9.36 14.34 -22.36
N ASN A 183 -9.57 14.24 -21.06
CA ASN A 183 -8.50 14.31 -20.07
C ASN A 183 -8.53 13.07 -19.19
N ARG A 184 -7.53 12.22 -19.33
CA ARG A 184 -7.38 11.03 -18.50
C ARG A 184 -6.62 11.37 -17.24
N VAL A 185 -7.11 10.88 -16.10
CA VAL A 185 -6.39 10.93 -14.83
C VAL A 185 -6.32 9.54 -14.24
N SER A 186 -5.14 9.13 -13.81
CA SER A 186 -4.89 7.85 -13.15
C SER A 186 -4.22 8.10 -11.81
N ILE A 187 -4.67 7.45 -10.76
CA ILE A 187 -3.98 7.47 -9.47
C ILE A 187 -2.85 6.43 -9.52
N LEU A 188 -1.63 6.85 -9.20
CA LEU A 188 -0.46 5.98 -9.16
C LEU A 188 -0.19 5.48 -7.74
N GLY A 189 -0.60 6.25 -6.71
CA GLY A 189 -0.43 5.85 -5.33
C GLY A 189 -0.80 6.94 -4.34
N LYS A 190 -0.81 6.53 -3.06
CA LYS A 190 -1.06 7.39 -1.90
C LYS A 190 0.26 7.80 -1.26
N VAL A 191 0.44 9.08 -0.99
CA VAL A 191 1.57 9.57 -0.19
C VAL A 191 1.35 9.15 1.27
N VAL A 192 2.32 8.43 1.82
CA VAL A 192 2.27 7.89 3.19
C VAL A 192 3.28 8.53 4.12
N GLU A 193 4.38 9.10 3.59
CA GLU A 193 5.43 9.74 4.36
C GLU A 193 6.00 10.92 3.58
N LEU A 194 6.41 11.98 4.30
CA LEU A 194 7.13 13.14 3.77
C LEU A 194 8.49 13.23 4.45
N ARG A 195 9.54 13.35 3.66
CA ARG A 195 10.91 13.60 4.10
C ARG A 195 11.34 14.98 3.62
N ALA A 196 11.30 15.91 4.53
CA ALA A 196 11.72 17.30 4.26
C ALA A 196 13.24 17.38 4.14
N LYS A 197 13.72 18.08 3.13
CA LYS A 197 15.13 18.44 2.99
C LYS A 197 15.41 19.63 3.91
N ILE A 198 16.39 19.49 4.80
CA ILE A 198 16.85 20.56 5.72
C ILE A 198 17.97 21.36 5.06
#